data_d9e4e4e9f1195e0bf8f4dfc69e549761
#
_entry.id   d9e4e4e9f1195e0bf8f4dfc69e549761
#
_cell.length_a   1.000
_cell.length_b   1.000
_cell.length_c   1.000
_cell.angle_alpha   90.00
_cell.angle_beta   90.00
_cell.angle_gamma   90.00
#
_symmetry.space_group_name_H-M   'P 1'
#
loop_
_entity.id
_entity.type
_entity.pdbx_description
1 polymer ?
#
loop_
_entity_poly.entity_id
_entity_poly.type
_entity_poly.pdbx_seq_one_letter_code
_entity_poly.pdbx_strand_id
1 'polypeptide(L)'
;MSDPETGMMILKMVYRAGFTNPWHSHPCAHGVYVLEGTLDTHQGRYPAGSFVWFPEGGIMEHGATQEEDCTFLFITNKPFDIHFVGDENDPAAPKV
;
A
#
# COMPACT_ATOMS: atom_id res chain seq x y z
N MET A 1 6.27 -5.02 -13.85
CA MET A 1 6.54 -6.46 -14.06
C MET A 1 5.45 -7.28 -13.40
N SER A 2 5.01 -8.36 -14.03
CA SER A 2 4.04 -9.27 -13.43
C SER A 2 4.40 -10.71 -13.78
N ASP A 3 4.05 -11.64 -12.87
CA ASP A 3 4.23 -13.07 -13.06
C ASP A 3 2.85 -13.70 -13.26
N PRO A 4 2.56 -14.23 -14.46
CA PRO A 4 1.23 -14.80 -14.74
C PRO A 4 0.94 -16.09 -13.95
N GLU A 5 1.94 -16.78 -13.44
CA GLU A 5 1.74 -18.01 -12.68
C GLU A 5 1.29 -17.72 -11.25
N THR A 6 1.84 -16.70 -10.62
CA THR A 6 1.53 -16.37 -9.22
C THR A 6 0.62 -15.18 -9.05
N GLY A 7 0.53 -14.32 -10.08
CA GLY A 7 -0.10 -13.02 -9.98
C GLY A 7 0.74 -11.98 -9.27
N MET A 8 1.96 -12.32 -8.87
CA MET A 8 2.91 -11.37 -8.31
C MET A 8 3.14 -10.23 -9.28
N MET A 9 3.21 -9.01 -8.77
CA MET A 9 3.56 -7.85 -9.58
C MET A 9 4.46 -6.89 -8.81
N ILE A 10 5.25 -6.14 -9.56
CA ILE A 10 6.11 -5.08 -9.05
C ILE A 10 5.83 -3.83 -9.87
N LEU A 11 5.46 -2.75 -9.17
CA LEU A 11 5.15 -1.45 -9.79
C LEU A 11 5.98 -0.37 -9.12
N LYS A 12 6.48 0.58 -9.91
CA LYS A 12 7.02 1.82 -9.37
C LYS A 12 5.89 2.83 -9.29
N MET A 13 5.64 3.34 -8.09
CA MET A 13 4.53 4.23 -7.81
C MET A 13 5.01 5.53 -7.18
N VAL A 14 4.22 6.58 -7.37
CA VAL A 14 4.45 7.88 -6.73
C VAL A 14 3.18 8.30 -6.01
N TYR A 15 3.30 8.60 -4.71
CA TYR A 15 2.28 9.34 -3.97
C TYR A 15 2.70 10.80 -3.91
N ARG A 16 1.83 11.69 -4.35
CA ARG A 16 2.08 13.13 -4.26
C ARG A 16 2.04 13.59 -2.80
N ALA A 17 2.82 14.62 -2.49
CA ALA A 17 2.83 15.23 -1.16
C ALA A 17 1.40 15.50 -0.68
N GLY A 18 1.10 15.11 0.54
CA GLY A 18 -0.23 15.26 1.14
C GLY A 18 -1.25 14.19 0.78
N PHE A 19 -0.95 13.31 -0.18
CA PHE A 19 -1.87 12.22 -0.52
C PHE A 19 -1.82 11.12 0.54
N THR A 20 -3.00 10.66 0.96
CA THR A 20 -3.15 9.47 1.79
C THR A 20 -4.15 8.54 1.13
N ASN A 21 -3.73 7.29 0.92
CA ASN A 21 -4.64 6.24 0.51
C ASN A 21 -5.39 5.80 1.77
N PRO A 22 -6.73 6.00 1.83
CA PRO A 22 -7.46 5.78 3.08
C PRO A 22 -7.47 4.31 3.50
N TRP A 23 -7.98 4.06 4.70
CA TRP A 23 -8.02 2.71 5.28
C TRP A 23 -8.56 1.68 4.29
N HIS A 24 -7.76 0.64 4.04
CA HIS A 24 -8.06 -0.40 3.06
C HIS A 24 -7.35 -1.69 3.42
N SER A 25 -7.72 -2.77 2.72
CA SER A 25 -7.04 -4.05 2.78
C SER A 25 -6.83 -4.60 1.37
N HIS A 26 -5.97 -5.60 1.26
CA HIS A 26 -5.69 -6.30 0.00
C HIS A 26 -5.83 -7.81 0.19
N PRO A 27 -6.27 -8.56 -0.85
CA PRO A 27 -6.29 -10.02 -0.82
C PRO A 27 -4.91 -10.64 -1.10
N CYS A 28 -3.84 -9.87 -0.88
CA CYS A 28 -2.47 -10.31 -1.05
C CYS A 28 -1.60 -9.64 0.00
N ALA A 29 -0.49 -10.25 0.34
CA ALA A 29 0.56 -9.58 1.07
C ALA A 29 1.35 -8.70 0.11
N HIS A 30 1.90 -7.59 0.60
CA HIS A 30 2.72 -6.73 -0.25
C HIS A 30 3.83 -6.06 0.53
N GLY A 31 4.90 -5.72 -0.19
CA GLY A 31 6.01 -4.96 0.32
C GLY A 31 6.09 -3.61 -0.37
N VAL A 32 6.63 -2.64 0.35
CA VAL A 32 6.92 -1.30 -0.19
C VAL A 32 8.38 -1.00 0.08
N TYR A 33 9.15 -0.77 -0.97
CA TYR A 33 10.53 -0.30 -0.87
C TYR A 33 10.57 1.18 -1.25
N VAL A 34 10.88 2.03 -0.29
CA VAL A 34 10.87 3.48 -0.47
C VAL A 34 12.16 3.91 -1.19
N LEU A 35 12.00 4.51 -2.37
CA LEU A 35 13.10 4.98 -3.22
C LEU A 35 13.44 6.45 -2.94
N GLU A 36 12.42 7.29 -2.80
CA GLU A 36 12.56 8.72 -2.56
C GLU A 36 11.44 9.19 -1.65
N GLY A 37 11.72 10.18 -0.82
CA GLY A 37 10.74 10.73 0.11
C GLY A 37 10.53 9.85 1.32
N THR A 38 9.37 9.95 1.92
CA THR A 38 8.99 9.23 3.13
C THR A 38 7.60 8.66 3.00
N LEU A 39 7.46 7.36 3.24
CA LEU A 39 6.15 6.71 3.31
C LEU A 39 5.56 6.97 4.69
N ASP A 40 4.38 7.59 4.73
CA ASP A 40 3.65 7.85 5.96
C ASP A 40 2.57 6.78 6.13
N THR A 41 2.62 6.04 7.23
CA THR A 41 1.70 4.92 7.47
C THR A 41 1.05 5.05 8.84
N HIS A 42 0.02 4.25 9.06
CA HIS A 42 -0.62 4.16 10.38
C HIS A 42 0.31 3.64 11.49
N GLN A 43 1.46 3.05 11.11
CA GLN A 43 2.44 2.52 12.06
C GLN A 43 3.67 3.42 12.22
N GLY A 44 3.77 4.46 11.41
CA GLY A 44 4.90 5.38 11.48
C GLY A 44 5.35 5.86 10.10
N ARG A 45 6.47 6.57 10.08
CA ARG A 45 7.06 7.14 8.88
C ARG A 45 8.34 6.39 8.53
N TYR A 46 8.49 6.08 7.25
CA TYR A 46 9.61 5.28 6.73
C TYR A 46 10.30 6.05 5.60
N PRO A 47 11.55 6.49 5.80
CA PRO A 47 12.27 7.26 4.77
C PRO A 47 12.80 6.36 3.65
N ALA A 48 13.38 7.01 2.64
CA ALA A 48 14.06 6.31 1.53
C ALA A 48 15.03 5.25 2.06
N GLY A 49 15.05 4.09 1.42
CA GLY A 49 15.84 2.94 1.85
C GLY A 49 15.11 1.97 2.78
N SER A 50 13.92 2.35 3.26
CA SER A 50 13.10 1.48 4.11
C SER A 50 12.35 0.45 3.28
N PHE A 51 12.17 -0.75 3.84
CA PHE A 51 11.28 -1.77 3.33
C PHE A 51 10.19 -2.04 4.36
N VAL A 52 8.93 -1.94 3.95
CA VAL A 52 7.78 -2.13 4.83
C VAL A 52 6.93 -3.27 4.28
N TRP A 53 6.58 -4.21 5.14
CA TRP A 53 5.75 -5.36 4.78
C TRP A 53 4.35 -5.24 5.34
N PHE A 54 3.37 -5.46 4.49
CA PHE A 54 1.94 -5.45 4.86
C PHE A 54 1.37 -6.85 4.62
N PRO A 55 0.96 -7.56 5.67
CA PRO A 55 0.41 -8.91 5.52
C PRO A 55 -0.95 -8.92 4.82
N GLU A 56 -1.27 -10.05 4.21
CA GLU A 56 -2.54 -10.26 3.54
C GLU A 56 -3.72 -9.98 4.48
N GLY A 57 -4.70 -9.24 4.00
CA GLY A 57 -5.93 -8.93 4.75
C GLY A 57 -5.78 -7.91 5.87
N GLY A 58 -4.56 -7.43 6.12
CA GLY A 58 -4.35 -6.37 7.11
C GLY A 58 -5.00 -5.07 6.68
N ILE A 59 -5.64 -4.37 7.61
CA ILE A 59 -6.23 -3.05 7.35
C ILE A 59 -5.14 -2.01 7.56
N MET A 60 -4.98 -1.12 6.57
CA MET A 60 -3.89 -0.16 6.55
C MET A 60 -4.29 1.19 5.97
N GLU A 61 -3.52 2.20 6.33
CA GLU A 61 -3.56 3.53 5.74
C GLU A 61 -2.13 3.96 5.45
N HIS A 62 -1.87 4.47 4.26
CA HIS A 62 -0.53 4.93 3.91
C HIS A 62 -0.58 5.99 2.82
N GLY A 63 0.46 6.82 2.77
CA GLY A 63 0.56 7.92 1.82
C GLY A 63 1.92 8.58 1.86
N ALA A 64 1.96 9.81 1.35
CA ALA A 64 3.12 10.68 1.43
C ALA A 64 2.92 11.72 2.53
N THR A 65 4.04 12.26 3.03
CA THR A 65 3.98 13.39 3.96
C THR A 65 3.53 14.65 3.24
N GLN A 66 3.19 15.69 3.99
CA GLN A 66 2.79 16.98 3.43
C GLN A 66 3.95 17.68 2.72
N GLU A 67 5.18 17.34 3.07
CA GLU A 67 6.39 18.05 2.66
C GLU A 67 6.93 17.60 1.31
N GLU A 68 6.71 16.32 0.94
CA GLU A 68 7.32 15.79 -0.28
C GLU A 68 6.55 14.58 -0.85
N ASP A 69 6.75 14.32 -2.14
CA ASP A 69 6.26 13.12 -2.80
C ASP A 69 7.01 11.90 -2.27
N CYS A 70 6.36 10.75 -2.31
CA CYS A 70 6.98 9.47 -1.98
C CYS A 70 6.98 8.56 -3.21
N THR A 71 8.17 8.18 -3.65
CA THR A 71 8.37 7.23 -4.76
C THR A 71 8.78 5.89 -4.19
N PHE A 72 8.12 4.82 -4.60
CA PHE A 72 8.36 3.50 -4.03
C PHE A 72 8.10 2.38 -5.03
N LEU A 73 8.69 1.22 -4.76
CA LEU A 73 8.33 -0.03 -5.43
C LEU A 73 7.26 -0.73 -4.61
N PHE A 74 6.19 -1.10 -5.28
CA PHE A 74 5.07 -1.85 -4.71
C PHE A 74 5.16 -3.28 -5.23
N ILE A 75 5.28 -4.25 -4.31
CA ILE A 75 5.55 -5.64 -4.63
C ILE A 75 4.47 -6.50 -4.00
N THR A 76 3.75 -7.27 -4.80
CA THR A 76 2.72 -8.19 -4.29
C THR A 76 3.16 -9.63 -4.48
N ASN A 77 2.64 -10.55 -3.64
CA ASN A 77 2.92 -11.97 -3.80
C ASN A 77 1.83 -12.73 -4.56
N LYS A 78 0.67 -12.10 -4.78
CA LYS A 78 -0.50 -12.67 -5.45
C LYS A 78 -1.20 -11.58 -6.26
N PRO A 79 -2.27 -11.91 -7.01
CA PRO A 79 -3.05 -10.90 -7.72
C PRO A 79 -3.50 -9.77 -6.79
N PHE A 80 -3.35 -8.55 -7.27
CA PHE A 80 -3.69 -7.34 -6.52
C PHE A 80 -5.17 -7.01 -6.65
N ASP A 81 -5.75 -6.58 -5.55
CA ASP A 81 -7.03 -5.89 -5.49
C ASP A 81 -7.00 -4.96 -4.27
N ILE A 82 -7.94 -4.06 -4.15
CA ILE A 82 -8.03 -3.13 -3.03
C ILE A 82 -9.47 -3.06 -2.53
N HIS A 83 -9.64 -3.15 -1.21
CA HIS A 83 -10.93 -3.08 -0.55
C HIS A 83 -10.88 -1.97 0.50
N PHE A 84 -11.57 -0.86 0.22
CA PHE A 84 -11.61 0.28 1.15
C PHE A 84 -12.57 -0.03 2.29
N VAL A 85 -12.15 0.30 3.51
CA VAL A 85 -12.98 0.17 4.71
C VAL A 85 -14.19 1.11 4.58
N GLY A 86 -15.38 0.57 4.82
CA GLY A 86 -16.62 1.32 4.63
C GLY A 86 -17.25 1.16 3.25
N ASP A 87 -16.55 0.53 2.29
CA ASP A 87 -17.13 0.14 1.02
C ASP A 87 -18.13 -1.00 1.28
N GLU A 88 -19.36 -0.85 0.78
CA GLU A 88 -20.41 -1.86 0.98
C GLU A 88 -20.07 -3.23 0.37
N ASN A 89 -19.14 -3.25 -0.59
CA ASN A 89 -18.67 -4.47 -1.23
C ASN A 89 -17.44 -5.06 -0.52
N ASP A 90 -16.92 -4.40 0.51
CA ASP A 90 -15.78 -4.89 1.27
C ASP A 90 -16.27 -5.84 2.37
N PRO A 91 -15.87 -7.14 2.33
CA PRO A 91 -16.29 -8.08 3.37
C PRO A 91 -15.76 -7.73 4.76
N ALA A 92 -14.71 -6.92 4.85
CA ALA A 92 -14.16 -6.44 6.12
C ALA A 92 -14.79 -5.13 6.59
N ALA A 93 -15.66 -4.50 5.77
CA ALA A 93 -16.28 -3.24 6.12
C ALA A 93 -17.22 -3.41 7.32
N PRO A 94 -17.24 -2.43 8.26
CA PRO A 94 -18.22 -2.45 9.33
C PRO A 94 -19.63 -2.37 8.74
N LYS A 95 -20.47 -3.29 9.11
CA LYS A 95 -21.90 -3.26 8.73
C LYS A 95 -22.63 -2.40 9.73
N VAL A 96 -23.18 -1.33 9.21
CA VAL A 96 -23.97 -0.40 10.01
C VAL A 96 -25.41 -0.85 10.04
#